data_713d30a9a380e0ef06223f6675e054a0
#
_entry.id   713d30a9a380e0ef06223f6675e054a0
#
_cell.length_a   1.000
_cell.length_b   1.000
_cell.length_c   1.000
_cell.angle_alpha   90.00
_cell.angle_beta   90.00
_cell.angle_gamma   90.00
#
_symmetry.space_group_name_H-M   'P 1'
#
loop_
_entity.id
_entity.type
_entity.pdbx_description
1 polymer ?
#
loop_
_entity_poly.entity_id
_entity_poly.type
_entity_poly.pdbx_seq_one_letter_code
_entity_poly.pdbx_strand_id
1 'polypeptide(L)'
;RTKLEKNKTLISFVGSPWTLIVYMFGLKKEKNVLDLKKYKEKKKNISQIMEKITKFILLHIKNQILAGADIVQIFDSWAGLLPEDDLLEYCYKPNKMIVDYCRINKIPTICFPKGIKNHYIDFFKHVNPDGINIDYDLDPNWALENLKGVCLQGGMNPKFLLEDEKTMFKEADKYLKVFKNYPYIFNLGHGLLPETNPDKLEKLINYVRKYR
;
A
#
# COMPACT_ATOMS: atom_id res chain seq x y z
N ARG A 1 20.17 4.47 -8.32
CA ARG A 1 19.63 5.15 -9.51
C ARG A 1 20.56 5.04 -10.72
N THR A 2 21.86 5.22 -10.56
CA THR A 2 22.85 5.22 -11.66
C THR A 2 22.86 3.94 -12.51
N LYS A 3 22.54 2.77 -11.93
CA LYS A 3 22.47 1.47 -12.62
C LYS A 3 21.10 1.18 -13.24
N LEU A 4 20.09 1.99 -12.95
CA LEU A 4 18.74 1.79 -13.48
C LEU A 4 18.59 2.54 -14.81
N GLU A 5 18.05 1.88 -15.84
CA GLU A 5 17.76 2.50 -17.13
C GLU A 5 16.84 3.72 -16.95
N LYS A 6 17.05 4.76 -17.79
CA LYS A 6 16.32 6.03 -17.69
C LYS A 6 14.79 5.87 -17.87
N ASN A 7 14.36 4.86 -18.64
CA ASN A 7 12.96 4.53 -18.88
C ASN A 7 12.30 3.71 -17.74
N LYS A 8 13.01 3.47 -16.64
CA LYS A 8 12.50 2.76 -15.47
C LYS A 8 12.27 3.73 -14.31
N THR A 9 11.12 3.57 -13.67
CA THR A 9 10.76 4.31 -12.47
C THR A 9 11.32 3.64 -11.22
N LEU A 10 11.96 4.40 -10.35
CA LEU A 10 12.41 3.94 -9.05
C LEU A 10 11.36 4.28 -7.98
N ILE A 11 10.61 3.29 -7.54
CA ILE A 11 9.66 3.42 -6.44
C ILE A 11 10.41 3.14 -5.14
N SER A 12 10.57 4.15 -4.29
CA SER A 12 11.01 3.97 -2.92
C SER A 12 9.83 3.64 -2.02
N PHE A 13 10.08 3.16 -0.80
CA PHE A 13 8.99 2.85 0.11
C PHE A 13 9.31 3.16 1.56
N VAL A 14 8.24 3.34 2.35
CA VAL A 14 8.28 3.50 3.80
C VAL A 14 7.11 2.75 4.44
N GLY A 15 7.29 2.31 5.69
CA GLY A 15 6.15 1.94 6.53
C GLY A 15 5.41 3.19 6.99
N SER A 16 4.07 3.14 7.06
CA SER A 16 3.30 4.22 7.67
C SER A 16 3.61 4.34 9.18
N PRO A 17 3.36 5.50 9.79
CA PRO A 17 3.55 5.67 11.24
C PRO A 17 2.79 4.64 12.07
N TRP A 18 1.53 4.34 11.75
CA TRP A 18 0.75 3.33 12.45
C TRP A 18 1.36 1.93 12.32
N THR A 19 1.75 1.54 11.13
CA THR A 19 2.39 0.23 10.90
C THR A 19 3.66 0.07 11.74
N LEU A 20 4.51 1.11 11.82
CA LEU A 20 5.69 1.06 12.68
C LEU A 20 5.34 0.96 14.16
N ILE A 21 4.31 1.67 14.60
CA ILE A 21 3.80 1.61 15.99
C ILE A 21 3.32 0.20 16.33
N VAL A 22 2.59 -0.46 15.43
CA VAL A 22 2.14 -1.85 15.64
C VAL A 22 3.34 -2.77 15.91
N TYR A 23 4.42 -2.62 15.15
CA TYR A 23 5.65 -3.40 15.38
C TYR A 23 6.36 -3.00 16.68
N MET A 24 6.57 -1.71 16.91
CA MET A 24 7.31 -1.20 18.06
C MET A 24 6.67 -1.58 19.40
N PHE A 25 5.35 -1.54 19.48
CA PHE A 25 4.62 -1.90 20.68
C PHE A 25 4.13 -3.35 20.70
N GLY A 26 4.37 -4.12 19.63
CA GLY A 26 3.90 -5.50 19.51
C GLY A 26 2.39 -5.59 19.72
N LEU A 27 1.62 -4.74 19.01
CA LEU A 27 0.16 -4.63 19.16
C LEU A 27 -0.59 -5.72 18.39
N LYS A 28 0.09 -6.54 17.61
CA LYS A 28 -0.50 -7.62 16.82
C LYS A 28 -0.37 -8.95 17.56
N LYS A 29 -1.48 -9.65 17.70
CA LYS A 29 -1.56 -11.05 18.12
C LYS A 29 -1.50 -12.01 16.94
N GLU A 30 -1.48 -13.32 17.23
CA GLU A 30 -1.68 -14.37 16.22
C GLU A 30 -2.93 -14.10 15.38
N LYS A 31 -2.97 -14.65 14.17
CA LYS A 31 -4.05 -14.45 13.19
C LYS A 31 -4.28 -12.98 12.77
N ASN A 32 -3.26 -12.12 12.93
CA ASN A 32 -3.31 -10.71 12.54
C ASN A 32 -4.45 -9.91 13.21
N VAL A 33 -4.70 -10.15 14.48
CA VAL A 33 -5.71 -9.43 15.27
C VAL A 33 -5.02 -8.41 16.18
N LEU A 34 -5.65 -7.24 16.37
CA LEU A 34 -5.17 -6.23 17.31
C LEU A 34 -5.28 -6.73 18.77
N ASP A 35 -4.23 -6.56 19.55
CA ASP A 35 -4.31 -6.70 21.01
C ASP A 35 -5.00 -5.46 21.61
N LEU A 36 -6.33 -5.51 21.67
CA LEU A 36 -7.15 -4.40 22.16
C LEU A 36 -6.80 -3.98 23.59
N LYS A 37 -6.43 -4.92 24.47
CA LYS A 37 -6.03 -4.59 25.85
C LYS A 37 -4.76 -3.75 25.82
N LYS A 38 -3.71 -4.27 25.19
CA LYS A 38 -2.42 -3.59 25.08
C LYS A 38 -2.53 -2.25 24.32
N TYR A 39 -3.37 -2.21 23.27
CA TYR A 39 -3.64 -0.98 22.52
C TYR A 39 -4.23 0.11 23.43
N LYS A 40 -5.29 -0.22 24.19
CA LYS A 40 -5.92 0.73 25.12
C LYS A 40 -4.93 1.22 26.19
N GLU A 41 -4.16 0.33 26.78
CA GLU A 41 -3.12 0.67 27.76
C GLU A 41 -2.05 1.61 27.18
N LYS A 42 -1.69 1.44 25.91
CA LYS A 42 -0.64 2.22 25.25
C LYS A 42 -1.14 3.45 24.49
N LYS A 43 -2.46 3.68 24.38
CA LYS A 43 -3.05 4.71 23.50
C LYS A 43 -2.46 6.11 23.72
N LYS A 44 -2.23 6.52 24.99
CA LYS A 44 -1.57 7.78 25.32
C LYS A 44 -0.13 7.86 24.76
N ASN A 45 0.64 6.80 24.92
CA ASN A 45 2.01 6.73 24.41
C ASN A 45 2.03 6.72 22.86
N ILE A 46 1.08 6.03 22.24
CA ILE A 46 0.90 5.98 20.79
C ILE A 46 0.70 7.40 20.26
N SER A 47 -0.23 8.17 20.82
CA SER A 47 -0.50 9.55 20.42
C SER A 47 0.74 10.44 20.55
N GLN A 48 1.50 10.29 21.63
CA GLN A 48 2.71 11.07 21.87
C GLN A 48 3.86 10.75 20.91
N ILE A 49 3.99 9.48 20.50
CA ILE A 49 5.08 9.04 19.63
C ILE A 49 4.73 9.20 18.14
N MET A 50 3.45 9.23 17.78
CA MET A 50 2.98 9.29 16.40
C MET A 50 3.63 10.43 15.61
N GLU A 51 3.63 11.63 16.19
CA GLU A 51 4.24 12.80 15.55
C GLU A 51 5.75 12.65 15.36
N LYS A 52 6.44 12.09 16.36
CA LYS A 52 7.90 11.86 16.30
C LYS A 52 8.25 10.85 15.19
N ILE A 53 7.51 9.75 15.11
CA ILE A 53 7.69 8.74 14.06
C ILE A 53 7.39 9.34 12.69
N THR A 54 6.32 10.12 12.56
CA THR A 54 5.99 10.79 11.29
C THR A 54 7.13 11.71 10.84
N LYS A 55 7.66 12.54 11.73
CA LYS A 55 8.82 13.41 11.43
C LYS A 55 10.05 12.60 11.00
N PHE A 56 10.32 11.47 11.65
CA PHE A 56 11.43 10.59 11.28
C PHE A 56 11.24 9.99 9.88
N ILE A 57 10.01 9.54 9.56
CA ILE A 57 9.68 9.04 8.22
C ILE A 57 9.87 10.13 7.16
N LEU A 58 9.45 11.37 7.44
CA LEU A 58 9.65 12.49 6.51
C LEU A 58 11.15 12.74 6.23
N LEU A 59 12.00 12.66 7.25
CA LEU A 59 13.45 12.77 7.07
C LEU A 59 14.00 11.61 6.22
N HIS A 60 13.51 10.39 6.45
CA HIS A 60 13.89 9.22 5.64
C HIS A 60 13.46 9.38 4.19
N ILE A 61 12.22 9.82 3.94
CA ILE A 61 11.72 10.12 2.59
C ILE A 61 12.56 11.20 1.91
N LYS A 62 12.93 12.27 2.62
CA LYS A 62 13.84 13.29 2.09
C LYS A 62 15.13 12.68 1.54
N ASN A 63 15.74 11.77 2.30
CA ASN A 63 16.97 11.10 1.86
C ASN A 63 16.73 10.19 0.64
N GLN A 64 15.59 9.50 0.57
CA GLN A 64 15.23 8.69 -0.61
C GLN A 64 15.02 9.54 -1.87
N ILE A 65 14.36 10.70 -1.73
CA ILE A 65 14.19 11.68 -2.82
C ILE A 65 15.54 12.19 -3.31
N LEU A 66 16.42 12.59 -2.40
CA LEU A 66 17.77 13.05 -2.73
C LEU A 66 18.61 11.95 -3.40
N ALA A 67 18.36 10.69 -3.07
CA ALA A 67 19.00 9.54 -3.70
C ALA A 67 18.41 9.20 -5.08
N GLY A 68 17.37 9.92 -5.54
CA GLY A 68 16.79 9.80 -6.88
C GLY A 68 15.57 8.87 -6.96
N ALA A 69 14.80 8.74 -5.90
CA ALA A 69 13.48 8.11 -5.98
C ALA A 69 12.52 8.95 -6.82
N ASP A 70 11.78 8.29 -7.71
CA ASP A 70 10.80 8.94 -8.60
C ASP A 70 9.39 8.95 -7.98
N ILE A 71 9.08 7.96 -7.13
CA ILE A 71 7.79 7.76 -6.45
C ILE A 71 8.07 7.26 -5.03
N VAL A 72 7.20 7.63 -4.08
CA VAL A 72 7.21 7.08 -2.72
C VAL A 72 5.96 6.23 -2.48
N GLN A 73 6.15 4.96 -2.12
CA GLN A 73 5.07 4.09 -1.69
C GLN A 73 5.00 3.98 -0.17
N ILE A 74 3.81 4.19 0.40
CA ILE A 74 3.56 4.19 1.83
C ILE A 74 2.78 2.93 2.20
N PHE A 75 3.41 2.02 2.94
CA PHE A 75 2.79 0.77 3.36
C PHE A 75 2.15 0.91 4.74
N ASP A 76 0.81 1.05 4.78
CA ASP A 76 0.03 0.95 6.02
C ASP A 76 -0.59 -0.44 6.16
N SER A 77 0.29 -1.43 6.29
CA SER A 77 -0.06 -2.87 6.26
C SER A 77 -0.99 -3.30 7.40
N TRP A 78 -1.10 -2.49 8.45
CA TRP A 78 -1.91 -2.77 9.63
C TRP A 78 -3.03 -1.75 9.86
N ALA A 79 -3.35 -0.92 8.87
CA ALA A 79 -4.44 0.06 8.95
C ALA A 79 -5.78 -0.61 9.33
N GLY A 80 -6.09 -1.75 8.73
CA GLY A 80 -7.32 -2.50 9.03
C GLY A 80 -7.40 -3.13 10.43
N LEU A 81 -6.34 -3.03 11.25
CA LEU A 81 -6.41 -3.40 12.67
C LEU A 81 -6.98 -2.29 13.55
N LEU A 82 -6.97 -1.05 13.07
CA LEU A 82 -7.51 0.08 13.83
C LEU A 82 -9.03 -0.06 14.01
N PRO A 83 -9.54 0.30 15.20
CA PRO A 83 -10.95 0.63 15.34
C PRO A 83 -11.34 1.75 14.36
N GLU A 84 -12.56 1.71 13.82
CA GLU A 84 -13.02 2.70 12.84
C GLU A 84 -12.89 4.14 13.32
N ASP A 85 -13.26 4.40 14.58
CA ASP A 85 -13.14 5.72 15.22
C ASP A 85 -11.70 6.25 15.30
N ASP A 86 -10.72 5.37 15.21
CA ASP A 86 -9.29 5.71 15.31
C ASP A 86 -8.60 5.82 13.94
N LEU A 87 -9.29 5.47 12.84
CA LEU A 87 -8.75 5.53 11.47
C LEU A 87 -8.32 6.95 11.09
N LEU A 88 -9.14 7.95 11.40
CA LEU A 88 -8.81 9.34 11.09
C LEU A 88 -7.51 9.78 11.78
N GLU A 89 -7.36 9.46 13.06
CA GLU A 89 -6.24 9.94 13.87
C GLU A 89 -4.94 9.21 13.58
N TYR A 90 -4.98 7.87 13.46
CA TYR A 90 -3.78 7.05 13.40
C TYR A 90 -3.43 6.51 12.00
N CYS A 91 -4.39 6.57 11.04
CA CYS A 91 -4.14 6.21 9.66
C CYS A 91 -4.19 7.44 8.75
N TYR A 92 -5.31 8.18 8.67
CA TYR A 92 -5.48 9.20 7.64
C TYR A 92 -4.57 10.41 7.85
N LYS A 93 -4.58 11.03 9.04
CA LYS A 93 -3.76 12.22 9.33
C LYS A 93 -2.26 11.98 9.12
N PRO A 94 -1.64 10.90 9.65
CA PRO A 94 -0.23 10.65 9.42
C PRO A 94 0.12 10.38 7.96
N ASN A 95 -0.71 9.60 7.24
CA ASN A 95 -0.51 9.38 5.81
C ASN A 95 -0.64 10.68 5.01
N LYS A 96 -1.63 11.54 5.36
CA LYS A 96 -1.79 12.86 4.74
C LYS A 96 -0.55 13.72 4.91
N MET A 97 0.03 13.78 6.10
CA MET A 97 1.26 14.55 6.34
C MET A 97 2.40 14.11 5.41
N ILE A 98 2.54 12.80 5.18
CA ILE A 98 3.54 12.25 4.28
C ILE A 98 3.22 12.61 2.83
N VAL A 99 1.98 12.44 2.40
CA VAL A 99 1.52 12.77 1.04
C VAL A 99 1.70 14.25 0.74
N ASP A 100 1.31 15.13 1.66
CA ASP A 100 1.47 16.58 1.51
C ASP A 100 2.96 16.97 1.41
N TYR A 101 3.83 16.36 2.21
CA TYR A 101 5.28 16.57 2.12
C TYR A 101 5.82 16.14 0.75
N CYS A 102 5.45 14.97 0.26
CA CYS A 102 5.86 14.49 -1.07
C CYS A 102 5.34 15.41 -2.18
N ARG A 103 4.10 15.88 -2.09
CA ARG A 103 3.49 16.79 -3.05
C ARG A 103 4.22 18.14 -3.14
N ILE A 104 4.62 18.72 -2.00
CA ILE A 104 5.44 19.95 -1.96
C ILE A 104 6.78 19.72 -2.67
N ASN A 105 7.35 18.51 -2.57
CA ASN A 105 8.59 18.14 -3.25
C ASN A 105 8.36 17.62 -4.67
N LYS A 106 7.14 17.67 -5.21
CA LYS A 106 6.74 17.20 -6.55
C LYS A 106 7.02 15.70 -6.79
N ILE A 107 6.92 14.91 -5.77
CA ILE A 107 7.10 13.45 -5.81
C ILE A 107 5.73 12.77 -5.65
N PRO A 108 5.27 12.00 -6.65
CA PRO A 108 4.03 11.23 -6.54
C PRO A 108 4.08 10.20 -5.42
N THR A 109 2.92 9.90 -4.88
CA THR A 109 2.76 8.93 -3.78
C THR A 109 1.80 7.81 -4.12
N ILE A 110 2.09 6.60 -3.65
CA ILE A 110 1.16 5.47 -3.67
C ILE A 110 0.93 5.04 -2.22
N CYS A 111 -0.32 5.07 -1.75
CA CYS A 111 -0.67 4.62 -0.41
C CYS A 111 -1.26 3.21 -0.42
N PHE A 112 -0.91 2.40 0.59
CA PHE A 112 -1.49 1.07 0.80
C PHE A 112 -2.07 0.93 2.21
N PRO A 113 -3.28 1.48 2.45
CA PRO A 113 -4.01 1.33 3.71
C PRO A 113 -4.73 -0.03 3.74
N LYS A 114 -3.97 -1.11 3.95
CA LYS A 114 -4.47 -2.48 3.85
C LYS A 114 -5.55 -2.79 4.87
N GLY A 115 -6.63 -3.41 4.41
CA GLY A 115 -7.69 -3.98 5.26
C GLY A 115 -8.73 -3.00 5.77
N ILE A 116 -8.72 -1.75 5.30
CA ILE A 116 -9.71 -0.73 5.71
C ILE A 116 -11.07 -0.85 4.99
N LYS A 117 -11.24 -1.85 4.12
CA LYS A 117 -12.52 -2.15 3.46
C LYS A 117 -13.15 -0.92 2.77
N ASN A 118 -14.43 -0.62 3.03
CA ASN A 118 -15.14 0.51 2.44
C ASN A 118 -14.56 1.88 2.84
N HIS A 119 -13.74 1.96 3.89
CA HIS A 119 -13.06 3.18 4.31
C HIS A 119 -11.96 3.65 3.34
N TYR A 120 -11.67 2.90 2.26
CA TYR A 120 -10.86 3.41 1.14
C TYR A 120 -11.40 4.72 0.56
N ILE A 121 -12.73 4.91 0.54
CA ILE A 121 -13.36 6.16 0.06
C ILE A 121 -12.98 7.33 0.97
N ASP A 122 -13.11 7.17 2.28
CA ASP A 122 -12.79 8.21 3.26
C ASP A 122 -11.29 8.47 3.30
N PHE A 123 -10.48 7.40 3.23
CA PHE A 123 -9.02 7.52 3.10
C PHE A 123 -8.65 8.37 1.87
N PHE A 124 -9.22 8.06 0.71
CA PHE A 124 -8.95 8.81 -0.52
C PHE A 124 -9.32 10.28 -0.37
N LYS A 125 -10.51 10.58 0.14
CA LYS A 125 -10.98 11.96 0.35
C LYS A 125 -10.10 12.75 1.31
N HIS A 126 -9.62 12.13 2.40
CA HIS A 126 -8.82 12.81 3.42
C HIS A 126 -7.34 12.93 3.05
N VAL A 127 -6.75 11.88 2.49
CA VAL A 127 -5.31 11.79 2.22
C VAL A 127 -4.96 12.32 0.85
N ASN A 128 -5.81 12.05 -0.15
CA ASN A 128 -5.67 12.47 -1.54
C ASN A 128 -4.29 12.11 -2.15
N PRO A 129 -3.87 10.84 -2.15
CA PRO A 129 -2.63 10.40 -2.79
C PRO A 129 -2.77 10.36 -4.32
N ASP A 130 -1.65 10.25 -5.03
CA ASP A 130 -1.64 10.10 -6.50
C ASP A 130 -2.00 8.67 -6.93
N GLY A 131 -1.74 7.69 -6.08
CA GLY A 131 -2.10 6.28 -6.28
C GLY A 131 -2.55 5.60 -4.99
N ILE A 132 -3.43 4.62 -5.14
CA ILE A 132 -3.87 3.73 -4.06
C ILE A 132 -3.61 2.28 -4.47
N ASN A 133 -2.81 1.58 -3.66
CA ASN A 133 -2.71 0.13 -3.75
C ASN A 133 -3.90 -0.49 -3.01
N ILE A 134 -4.69 -1.28 -3.71
CA ILE A 134 -5.81 -2.02 -3.15
C ILE A 134 -5.34 -3.40 -2.68
N ASP A 135 -5.92 -3.91 -1.59
CA ASP A 135 -5.67 -5.27 -1.15
C ASP A 135 -6.52 -6.30 -1.91
N TYR A 136 -6.18 -7.57 -1.75
CA TYR A 136 -6.82 -8.66 -2.48
C TYR A 136 -8.22 -9.03 -1.97
N ASP A 137 -8.66 -8.46 -0.85
CA ASP A 137 -9.99 -8.67 -0.30
C ASP A 137 -11.00 -7.64 -0.86
N LEU A 138 -10.50 -6.60 -1.56
CA LEU A 138 -11.33 -5.58 -2.19
C LEU A 138 -11.72 -6.00 -3.61
N ASP A 139 -13.03 -5.93 -3.93
CA ASP A 139 -13.50 -6.19 -5.29
C ASP A 139 -12.98 -5.12 -6.27
N PRO A 140 -12.32 -5.52 -7.38
CA PRO A 140 -11.76 -4.56 -8.34
C PRO A 140 -12.82 -3.71 -9.05
N ASN A 141 -14.06 -4.21 -9.26
CA ASN A 141 -15.14 -3.41 -9.84
C ASN A 141 -15.60 -2.34 -8.85
N TRP A 142 -15.73 -2.71 -7.58
CA TRP A 142 -16.03 -1.74 -6.52
C TRP A 142 -14.97 -0.65 -6.46
N ALA A 143 -13.68 -1.01 -6.54
CA ALA A 143 -12.60 -0.03 -6.54
C ALA A 143 -12.67 0.91 -7.74
N LEU A 144 -12.93 0.38 -8.94
CA LEU A 144 -13.11 1.16 -10.17
C LEU A 144 -14.27 2.15 -10.07
N GLU A 145 -15.38 1.77 -9.45
CA GLU A 145 -16.56 2.60 -9.30
C GLU A 145 -16.42 3.69 -8.26
N ASN A 146 -15.74 3.40 -7.15
CA ASN A 146 -15.73 4.24 -5.95
C ASN A 146 -14.44 5.07 -5.76
N LEU A 147 -13.33 4.69 -6.41
CA LEU A 147 -12.03 5.38 -6.29
C LEU A 147 -11.66 6.09 -7.60
N LYS A 148 -12.61 6.84 -8.16
CA LYS A 148 -12.39 7.60 -9.41
C LYS A 148 -11.43 8.76 -9.19
N GLY A 149 -10.54 8.98 -10.16
CA GLY A 149 -9.62 10.12 -10.14
C GLY A 149 -8.27 9.85 -9.46
N VAL A 150 -8.02 8.62 -8.99
CA VAL A 150 -6.73 8.19 -8.45
C VAL A 150 -6.19 7.00 -9.23
N CYS A 151 -4.88 6.90 -9.45
CA CYS A 151 -4.29 5.71 -10.04
C CYS A 151 -4.46 4.51 -9.09
N LEU A 152 -4.98 3.40 -9.58
CA LEU A 152 -5.11 2.17 -8.79
C LEU A 152 -3.91 1.26 -8.99
N GLN A 153 -3.49 0.57 -7.95
CA GLN A 153 -2.42 -0.43 -8.00
C GLN A 153 -2.84 -1.70 -7.25
N GLY A 154 -2.34 -2.85 -7.64
CA GLY A 154 -2.45 -4.06 -6.84
C GLY A 154 -3.76 -4.83 -7.02
N GLY A 155 -4.17 -5.51 -5.97
CA GLY A 155 -5.42 -6.27 -5.89
C GLY A 155 -5.26 -7.79 -6.08
N MET A 156 -4.39 -8.26 -6.96
CA MET A 156 -4.25 -9.71 -7.19
C MET A 156 -3.74 -10.43 -5.94
N ASN A 157 -4.44 -11.48 -5.52
CA ASN A 157 -4.04 -12.26 -4.37
C ASN A 157 -2.75 -13.06 -4.65
N PRO A 158 -1.68 -12.89 -3.85
CA PRO A 158 -0.40 -13.58 -4.06
C PRO A 158 -0.50 -15.10 -3.98
N LYS A 159 -1.54 -15.67 -3.36
CA LYS A 159 -1.78 -17.12 -3.34
C LYS A 159 -1.91 -17.73 -4.74
N PHE A 160 -2.38 -16.96 -5.73
CA PHE A 160 -2.49 -17.48 -7.10
C PHE A 160 -1.13 -17.77 -7.75
N LEU A 161 -0.02 -17.27 -7.21
CA LEU A 161 1.31 -17.68 -7.65
C LEU A 161 1.70 -19.09 -7.16
N LEU A 162 0.94 -19.69 -6.24
CA LEU A 162 1.12 -21.07 -5.81
C LEU A 162 0.30 -22.05 -6.66
N GLU A 163 -0.71 -21.55 -7.38
CA GLU A 163 -1.59 -22.34 -8.25
C GLU A 163 -0.92 -22.68 -9.59
N ASP A 164 -1.60 -23.46 -10.45
CA ASP A 164 -1.16 -23.71 -11.82
C ASP A 164 -1.19 -22.40 -12.67
N GLU A 165 -0.45 -22.40 -13.79
CA GLU A 165 -0.29 -21.19 -14.61
C GLU A 165 -1.62 -20.71 -15.20
N LYS A 166 -2.51 -21.62 -15.58
CA LYS A 166 -3.81 -21.27 -16.15
C LYS A 166 -4.68 -20.54 -15.15
N THR A 167 -4.70 -21.00 -13.92
CA THR A 167 -5.43 -20.39 -12.80
C THR A 167 -4.83 -19.03 -12.45
N MET A 168 -3.51 -18.94 -12.35
CA MET A 168 -2.79 -17.69 -12.11
C MET A 168 -3.07 -16.63 -13.18
N PHE A 169 -2.99 -17.00 -14.46
CA PHE A 169 -3.25 -16.07 -15.57
C PHE A 169 -4.72 -15.65 -15.65
N LYS A 170 -5.65 -16.58 -15.38
CA LYS A 170 -7.09 -16.23 -15.31
C LYS A 170 -7.37 -15.18 -14.24
N GLU A 171 -6.71 -15.28 -13.09
CA GLU A 171 -6.86 -14.26 -12.05
C GLU A 171 -6.22 -12.93 -12.45
N ALA A 172 -5.03 -12.94 -13.07
CA ALA A 172 -4.42 -11.72 -13.61
C ALA A 172 -5.32 -11.03 -14.64
N ASP A 173 -5.95 -11.80 -15.54
CA ASP A 173 -6.88 -11.31 -16.55
C ASP A 173 -8.07 -10.55 -15.94
N LYS A 174 -8.56 -10.96 -14.77
CA LYS A 174 -9.64 -10.27 -14.07
C LYS A 174 -9.29 -8.79 -13.85
N TYR A 175 -8.11 -8.53 -13.30
CA TYR A 175 -7.65 -7.16 -13.03
C TYR A 175 -7.32 -6.40 -14.32
N LEU A 176 -6.64 -7.04 -15.27
CA LEU A 176 -6.27 -6.44 -16.54
C LEU A 176 -7.51 -6.03 -17.36
N LYS A 177 -8.59 -6.82 -17.32
CA LYS A 177 -9.85 -6.51 -18.01
C LYS A 177 -10.62 -5.39 -17.31
N VAL A 178 -10.76 -5.47 -15.98
CA VAL A 178 -11.49 -4.45 -15.20
C VAL A 178 -10.83 -3.08 -15.36
N PHE A 179 -9.51 -3.01 -15.29
CA PHE A 179 -8.78 -1.73 -15.34
C PHE A 179 -8.25 -1.36 -16.72
N LYS A 180 -8.68 -2.04 -17.80
CA LYS A 180 -8.16 -1.83 -19.17
C LYS A 180 -8.12 -0.36 -19.61
N ASN A 181 -9.14 0.41 -19.27
CA ASN A 181 -9.30 1.82 -19.66
C ASN A 181 -9.15 2.78 -18.46
N TYR A 182 -8.44 2.34 -17.42
CA TYR A 182 -8.26 3.10 -16.19
C TYR A 182 -6.77 3.18 -15.82
N PRO A 183 -6.28 4.29 -15.25
CA PRO A 183 -4.92 4.37 -14.75
C PRO A 183 -4.65 3.28 -13.71
N TYR A 184 -3.92 2.25 -14.10
CA TYR A 184 -3.68 1.07 -13.27
C TYR A 184 -2.24 0.57 -13.37
N ILE A 185 -1.66 0.28 -12.21
CA ILE A 185 -0.36 -0.37 -12.07
C ILE A 185 -0.61 -1.82 -11.61
N PHE A 186 -0.39 -2.78 -12.50
CA PHE A 186 -0.53 -4.19 -12.12
C PHE A 186 0.45 -4.55 -11.00
N ASN A 187 -0.08 -5.05 -9.90
CA ASN A 187 0.68 -5.52 -8.76
C ASN A 187 -0.17 -6.52 -7.95
N LEU A 188 0.45 -7.16 -6.98
CA LEU A 188 -0.26 -7.99 -6.01
C LEU A 188 -0.90 -7.13 -4.92
N GLY A 189 -1.97 -7.63 -4.32
CA GLY A 189 -2.64 -7.00 -3.18
C GLY A 189 -1.95 -7.26 -1.82
N HIS A 190 -0.78 -7.87 -1.82
CA HIS A 190 0.12 -8.08 -0.68
C HIS A 190 1.50 -8.52 -1.17
N GLY A 191 2.48 -8.64 -0.25
CA GLY A 191 3.78 -9.24 -0.54
C GLY A 191 3.69 -10.71 -0.97
N LEU A 192 4.73 -11.19 -1.63
CA LEU A 192 4.88 -12.60 -2.01
C LEU A 192 4.87 -13.50 -0.77
N LEU A 193 4.34 -14.70 -0.95
CA LEU A 193 4.41 -15.74 0.08
C LEU A 193 5.82 -16.38 0.05
N PRO A 194 6.34 -16.85 1.19
CA PRO A 194 7.66 -17.49 1.25
C PRO A 194 7.82 -18.67 0.30
N GLU A 195 6.72 -19.39 0.04
CA GLU A 195 6.67 -20.56 -0.82
C GLU A 195 6.60 -20.24 -2.32
N THR A 196 6.51 -18.94 -2.68
CA THR A 196 6.37 -18.53 -4.08
C THR A 196 7.63 -18.87 -4.88
N ASN A 197 7.48 -19.68 -5.93
CA ASN A 197 8.57 -19.94 -6.87
C ASN A 197 8.86 -18.69 -7.71
N PRO A 198 10.11 -18.18 -7.74
CA PRO A 198 10.50 -17.03 -8.56
C PRO A 198 10.13 -17.15 -10.05
N ASP A 199 10.21 -18.36 -10.63
CA ASP A 199 9.86 -18.62 -12.03
C ASP A 199 8.38 -18.30 -12.32
N LYS A 200 7.50 -18.54 -11.34
CA LYS A 200 6.08 -18.17 -11.46
C LYS A 200 5.89 -16.66 -11.55
N LEU A 201 6.66 -15.92 -10.76
CA LEU A 201 6.63 -14.45 -10.80
C LEU A 201 7.12 -13.94 -12.16
N GLU A 202 8.20 -14.50 -12.68
CA GLU A 202 8.72 -14.14 -14.01
C GLU A 202 7.68 -14.42 -15.11
N LYS A 203 7.02 -15.58 -15.07
CA LYS A 203 5.95 -15.94 -16.00
C LYS A 203 4.80 -14.96 -15.93
N LEU A 204 4.36 -14.58 -14.71
CA LEU A 204 3.30 -13.59 -14.52
C LEU A 204 3.70 -12.22 -15.10
N ILE A 205 4.91 -11.75 -14.82
CA ILE A 205 5.43 -10.47 -15.35
C ILE A 205 5.43 -10.50 -16.88
N ASN A 206 5.92 -11.58 -17.48
CA ASN A 206 5.98 -11.74 -18.94
C ASN A 206 4.57 -11.81 -19.55
N TYR A 207 3.62 -12.42 -18.88
CA TYR A 207 2.21 -12.47 -19.28
C TYR A 207 1.59 -11.07 -19.28
N VAL A 208 1.71 -10.34 -18.18
CA VAL A 208 1.15 -8.99 -18.02
C VAL A 208 1.74 -8.01 -19.04
N ARG A 209 3.06 -8.11 -19.32
CA ARG A 209 3.74 -7.25 -20.30
C ARG A 209 3.26 -7.47 -21.73
N LYS A 210 2.76 -8.65 -22.07
CA LYS A 210 2.20 -8.97 -23.39
C LYS A 210 0.72 -8.56 -23.52
N TYR A 211 0.07 -8.26 -22.40
CA TYR A 211 -1.33 -7.85 -22.42
C TYR A 211 -1.44 -6.42 -22.98
N ARG A 212 -2.23 -6.32 -24.08
CA ARG A 212 -2.46 -5.06 -24.81
C ARG A 212 -3.95 -4.74 -24.89
#